data_ce624a34a4193ee18e55e00020a0c70b
#
_entry.id   ce624a34a4193ee18e55e00020a0c70b
#
_cell.length_a   1.000
_cell.length_b   1.000
_cell.length_c   1.000
_cell.angle_alpha   90.00
_cell.angle_beta   90.00
_cell.angle_gamma   90.00
#
_symmetry.space_group_name_H-M   'P 1'
#
loop_
_entity.id
_entity.type
_entity.pdbx_description
1 polymer ?
#
loop_
_entity_poly.entity_id
_entity_poly.type
_entity_poly.pdbx_seq_one_letter_code
_entity_poly.pdbx_strand_id
1 'polypeptide(L)'
;MPETTPLIKAALNLRGGAGFDVYAESDSGSVPNSLLQGDPNTRVYLGIIDGEPDYVGIAYDVERRQSQHGDRFDYLREITTEPLTRRQARAIEQAMIKNHPEYSNKINSISTKRDWYNDAVTWGKAWLREHGLLE
;
A
#
# COMPACT_ATOMS: atom_id res chain seq x y z
N MET A 1 -10.70 11.76 -15.14
CA MET A 1 -10.72 11.21 -14.73
C MET A 1 -10.96 10.72 -14.53
N PRO A 2 -10.93 11.40 -14.85
CA PRO A 2 -10.78 10.72 -14.59
C PRO A 2 -11.02 10.23 -14.52
N GLU A 3 -10.53 10.35 -14.76
CA GLU A 3 -10.44 9.59 -14.58
C GLU A 3 -10.41 9.07 -14.39
N THR A 4 -10.52 9.83 -15.04
CA THR A 4 -10.28 9.04 -14.81
C THR A 4 -10.32 8.58 -14.75
N THR A 5 -10.03 9.06 -15.23
CA THR A 5 -9.72 8.29 -15.19
C THR A 5 -9.72 7.92 -15.22
N PRO A 6 -9.27 8.38 -15.16
CA PRO A 6 -8.90 7.66 -15.28
C PRO A 6 -9.05 7.06 -15.32
N LEU A 7 -8.85 7.36 -15.85
CA LEU A 7 -8.64 6.44 -15.84
C LEU A 7 -9.07 5.97 -15.83
N ILE A 8 -9.16 6.18 -16.21
CA ILE A 8 -9.24 5.35 -16.23
C ILE A 8 -9.68 4.90 -16.30
N LYS A 9 -9.57 5.22 -16.61
CA LYS A 9 -9.65 4.51 -16.63
C LYS A 9 -9.91 4.06 -16.63
N ALA A 10 -10.05 4.83 -17.20
CA ALA A 10 -9.97 4.12 -17.18
C ALA A 10 -10.37 3.54 -17.42
N ALA A 11 -10.54 3.84 -18.00
CA ALA A 11 -10.46 3.01 -18.08
C ALA A 11 -10.86 2.46 -18.33
N LEU A 12 -11.24 2.35 -19.03
CA LEU A 12 -11.25 1.51 -19.16
C LEU A 12 -11.66 1.03 -19.34
N ASN A 13 -11.85 1.22 -19.91
CA ASN A 13 -11.85 0.33 -19.93
C ASN A 13 -12.17 -0.20 -20.25
N LEU A 14 -12.09 0.20 -20.54
CA LEU A 14 -11.91 -0.62 -20.72
C LEU A 14 -12.24 -1.23 -20.91
N ARG A 15 -12.52 -1.30 -21.30
CA ARG A 15 -12.43 -2.18 -21.27
C ARG A 15 -12.55 -2.99 -21.36
N GLY A 16 -13.01 -2.70 -21.97
CA GLY A 16 -12.77 -3.56 -21.91
C GLY A 16 -12.86 -4.27 -21.97
N GLY A 17 -13.14 -4.46 -22.37
CA GLY A 17 -12.77 -5.27 -22.21
C GLY A 17 -12.69 -5.83 -22.17
N ALA A 18 -12.70 -5.76 -22.56
CA ALA A 18 -12.24 -6.42 -22.24
C ALA A 18 -11.85 -6.72 -22.07
N GLY A 19 -11.97 -6.71 -22.42
CA GLY A 19 -11.25 -7.03 -22.04
C GLY A 19 -10.95 -7.09 -21.84
N PHE A 20 -10.72 -7.19 -22.18
CA PHE A 20 -10.16 -7.30 -21.74
C PHE A 20 -9.61 -7.35 -21.41
N ASP A 21 -9.41 -7.03 -21.84
CA ASP A 21 -8.78 -7.02 -21.36
C ASP A 21 -8.25 -6.93 -21.15
N VAL A 22 -7.86 -6.91 -21.44
CA VAL A 22 -7.27 -6.57 -21.08
C VAL A 22 -6.75 -6.36 -20.73
N TYR A 23 -6.36 -6.13 -20.81
CA TYR A 23 -5.82 -5.66 -20.24
C TYR A 23 -5.13 -5.67 -19.84
N ALA A 24 -4.64 -5.78 -20.04
CA ALA A 24 -4.10 -5.43 -19.56
C ALA A 24 -3.64 -4.99 -19.21
N GLU A 25 -3.55 -4.62 -19.11
CA GLU A 25 -2.96 -3.81 -18.65
C GLU A 25 -2.50 -3.90 -17.64
N SER A 26 -1.52 -3.97 -17.54
CA SER A 26 -1.32 -3.91 -16.23
C SER A 26 -2.24 -3.11 -15.60
N ASP A 27 -3.09 -3.56 -15.17
CA ASP A 27 -3.99 -2.81 -14.49
C ASP A 27 -3.61 -2.78 -13.08
N SER A 28 -3.04 -1.68 -12.71
CA SER A 28 -2.64 -1.47 -11.32
C SER A 28 -3.81 -1.52 -10.40
N GLY A 29 -5.03 -1.36 -10.91
CA GLY A 29 -6.21 -1.51 -10.08
C GLY A 29 -6.52 -2.94 -9.71
N SER A 30 -5.89 -3.90 -10.37
CA SER A 30 -6.19 -5.30 -10.12
C SER A 30 -5.39 -5.82 -8.93
N VAL A 31 -6.08 -6.30 -7.91
CA VAL A 31 -5.45 -6.83 -6.71
C VAL A 31 -5.31 -8.33 -6.82
N PRO A 32 -4.11 -8.88 -6.66
CA PRO A 32 -3.95 -10.34 -6.66
C PRO A 32 -4.81 -10.99 -5.58
N ASN A 33 -5.40 -12.13 -5.92
CA ASN A 33 -6.25 -12.85 -4.97
C ASN A 33 -5.51 -13.20 -3.69
N SER A 34 -4.21 -13.45 -3.77
CA SER A 34 -3.41 -13.77 -2.59
C SER A 34 -3.44 -12.65 -1.55
N LEU A 35 -3.72 -11.41 -1.95
CA LEU A 35 -3.76 -10.28 -1.04
C LEU A 35 -5.16 -9.97 -0.51
N LEU A 36 -6.18 -10.65 -1.01
CA LEU A 36 -7.57 -10.36 -0.63
C LEU A 36 -8.11 -11.28 0.46
N GLN A 37 -7.25 -11.93 1.20
CA GLN A 37 -7.67 -12.84 2.27
C GLN A 37 -7.93 -12.07 3.55
N GLY A 38 -9.03 -12.37 4.20
CA GLY A 38 -9.39 -11.76 5.46
C GLY A 38 -10.21 -10.48 5.30
N ASP A 39 -10.58 -9.88 6.42
CA ASP A 39 -11.42 -8.70 6.42
C ASP A 39 -10.61 -7.44 6.12
N PRO A 40 -11.22 -6.45 5.43
CA PRO A 40 -10.55 -5.17 5.19
C PRO A 40 -10.66 -4.30 6.44
N ASN A 41 -9.71 -4.44 7.34
CA ASN A 41 -9.72 -3.75 8.63
C ASN A 41 -8.37 -3.14 9.00
N THR A 42 -7.43 -3.06 8.06
CA THR A 42 -6.07 -2.63 8.38
C THR A 42 -5.71 -1.38 7.59
N ARG A 43 -4.99 -0.49 8.25
CA ARG A 43 -4.58 0.78 7.65
C ARG A 43 -3.06 0.91 7.69
N VAL A 44 -2.51 1.70 6.77
CA VAL A 44 -1.07 1.94 6.68
C VAL A 44 -0.81 3.38 7.11
N TYR A 45 0.25 3.57 7.90
CA TYR A 45 0.61 4.90 8.39
C TYR A 45 2.11 5.12 8.29
N LEU A 46 2.50 6.39 8.33
CA LEU A 46 3.90 6.79 8.41
C LEU A 46 4.14 7.41 9.77
N GLY A 47 5.29 7.09 10.38
CA GLY A 47 5.73 7.77 11.60
C GLY A 47 6.56 8.98 11.19
N ILE A 48 6.14 10.16 11.63
CA ILE A 48 6.75 11.41 11.20
C ILE A 48 7.62 12.01 12.31
N ILE A 49 8.84 12.39 11.95
CA ILE A 49 9.77 13.08 12.84
C ILE A 49 10.28 14.32 12.10
N ASP A 50 10.13 15.48 12.71
CA ASP A 50 10.56 16.76 12.13
C ASP A 50 10.00 16.98 10.72
N GLY A 51 8.74 16.58 10.54
CA GLY A 51 8.05 16.78 9.26
C GLY A 51 8.37 15.76 8.19
N GLU A 52 9.24 14.80 8.49
CA GLU A 52 9.68 13.81 7.49
C GLU A 52 9.30 12.39 7.91
N PRO A 53 8.94 11.54 6.95
CA PRO A 53 8.67 10.13 7.28
C PRO A 53 9.95 9.42 7.72
N ASP A 54 9.84 8.67 8.82
CA ASP A 54 10.95 7.90 9.36
C ASP A 54 10.61 6.41 9.47
N TYR A 55 9.34 6.06 9.34
CA TYR A 55 8.88 4.70 9.62
C TYR A 55 7.54 4.46 8.93
N VAL A 56 7.31 3.22 8.49
CA VAL A 56 6.00 2.81 7.98
C VAL A 56 5.48 1.65 8.82
N GLY A 57 4.19 1.65 9.11
CA GLY A 57 3.57 0.59 9.90
C GLY A 57 2.14 0.34 9.49
N ILE A 58 1.53 -0.68 10.09
CA ILE A 58 0.13 -1.02 9.84
C ILE A 58 -0.59 -1.15 11.18
N ALA A 59 -1.88 -0.86 11.18
CA ALA A 59 -2.71 -0.95 12.39
C ALA A 59 -4.19 -1.02 12.04
N TYR A 60 -4.98 -1.55 12.95
CA TYR A 60 -6.43 -1.45 12.87
C TYR A 60 -6.88 -0.01 13.13
N ASP A 61 -6.24 0.62 14.11
CA ASP A 61 -6.63 1.92 14.64
C ASP A 61 -5.35 2.73 14.78
N VAL A 62 -5.16 3.69 13.88
CA VAL A 62 -3.93 4.49 13.83
C VAL A 62 -3.82 5.39 15.05
N GLU A 63 -4.93 5.93 15.52
CA GLU A 63 -4.95 6.80 16.69
C GLU A 63 -4.46 6.05 17.93
N ARG A 64 -4.96 4.83 18.10
CA ARG A 64 -4.55 4.00 19.22
C ARG A 64 -3.07 3.62 19.10
N ARG A 65 -2.62 3.33 17.88
CA ARG A 65 -1.23 2.99 17.64
C ARG A 65 -0.32 4.19 17.95
N GLN A 66 -0.76 5.40 17.68
CA GLN A 66 0.01 6.58 18.03
C GLN A 66 0.22 6.67 19.54
N SER A 67 -0.82 6.39 20.34
CA SER A 67 -0.68 6.34 21.79
C SER A 67 0.33 5.28 22.23
N GLN A 68 0.33 4.14 21.56
CA GLN A 68 1.25 3.04 21.88
C GLN A 68 2.70 3.37 21.57
N HIS A 69 2.95 4.14 20.51
CA HIS A 69 4.31 4.57 20.18
C HIS A 69 4.84 5.62 21.15
N GLY A 70 3.95 6.34 21.83
CA GLY A 70 4.36 7.36 22.77
C GLY A 70 5.14 8.48 22.10
N ASP A 71 6.34 8.77 22.61
CA ASP A 71 7.17 9.87 22.11
C ASP A 71 8.05 9.51 20.93
N ARG A 72 7.94 8.30 20.43
CA ARG A 72 8.83 7.84 19.36
C ARG A 72 8.72 8.69 18.10
N PHE A 73 7.49 9.10 17.75
CA PHE A 73 7.24 9.94 16.59
C PHE A 73 6.50 11.19 17.00
N ASP A 74 6.65 12.25 16.22
CA ASP A 74 5.89 13.47 16.47
C ASP A 74 4.39 13.20 16.27
N TYR A 75 4.06 12.44 15.21
CA TYR A 75 2.70 11.98 14.98
C TYR A 75 2.73 10.87 13.93
N LEU A 76 1.62 10.18 13.80
CA LEU A 76 1.43 9.18 12.72
C LEU A 76 0.52 9.78 11.67
N ARG A 77 0.88 9.58 10.40
CA ARG A 77 0.06 10.06 9.29
C ARG A 77 -0.45 8.85 8.54
N GLU A 78 -1.76 8.67 8.52
CA GLU A 78 -2.36 7.58 7.76
C GLU A 78 -2.30 7.89 6.28
N ILE A 79 -1.89 6.93 5.46
CA ILE A 79 -1.80 7.11 4.01
C ILE A 79 -2.88 6.34 3.25
N THR A 80 -3.65 5.49 3.94
CA THR A 80 -4.77 4.78 3.31
C THR A 80 -6.04 5.59 3.49
N THR A 81 -6.89 5.63 2.45
CA THR A 81 -8.16 6.32 2.52
C THR A 81 -9.29 5.41 2.96
N GLU A 82 -9.07 4.10 2.89
CA GLU A 82 -10.03 3.10 3.34
C GLU A 82 -9.28 1.92 3.91
N PRO A 83 -9.92 1.12 4.77
CA PRO A 83 -9.23 -0.04 5.32
C PRO A 83 -9.02 -1.11 4.24
N LEU A 84 -7.92 -1.81 4.37
CA LEU A 84 -7.49 -2.84 3.43
C LEU A 84 -7.35 -4.17 4.17
N THR A 85 -7.22 -5.26 3.43
CA THR A 85 -6.89 -6.53 4.09
C THR A 85 -5.50 -6.41 4.68
N ARG A 86 -5.19 -7.24 5.66
CA ARG A 86 -3.86 -7.20 6.28
C ARG A 86 -2.75 -7.46 5.26
N ARG A 87 -2.98 -8.37 4.30
CA ARG A 87 -1.98 -8.64 3.27
C ARG A 87 -1.78 -7.47 2.32
N GLN A 88 -2.85 -6.76 1.96
CA GLN A 88 -2.72 -5.54 1.18
C GLN A 88 -1.90 -4.49 1.94
N ALA A 89 -2.21 -4.31 3.21
CA ALA A 89 -1.47 -3.36 4.04
C ALA A 89 0.01 -3.76 4.17
N ARG A 90 0.28 -5.04 4.36
CA ARG A 90 1.66 -5.54 4.42
C ARG A 90 2.38 -5.35 3.09
N ALA A 91 1.66 -5.49 1.97
CA ALA A 91 2.25 -5.27 0.65
C ALA A 91 2.72 -3.83 0.49
N ILE A 92 1.90 -2.87 0.90
CA ILE A 92 2.26 -1.46 0.85
C ILE A 92 3.43 -1.18 1.79
N GLU A 93 3.35 -1.69 3.00
CA GLU A 93 4.42 -1.54 3.98
C GLU A 93 5.74 -2.09 3.45
N GLN A 94 5.71 -3.30 2.88
CA GLN A 94 6.91 -3.93 2.35
C GLN A 94 7.51 -3.14 1.18
N ALA A 95 6.67 -2.64 0.29
CA ALA A 95 7.14 -1.83 -0.83
C ALA A 95 7.79 -0.54 -0.34
N MET A 96 7.22 0.08 0.70
CA MET A 96 7.81 1.27 1.31
C MET A 96 9.17 0.97 1.94
N ILE A 97 9.25 -0.12 2.69
CA ILE A 97 10.51 -0.52 3.34
C ILE A 97 11.61 -0.71 2.29
N LYS A 98 11.29 -1.39 1.19
CA LYS A 98 12.27 -1.62 0.13
C LYS A 98 12.67 -0.31 -0.56
N ASN A 99 11.75 0.61 -0.70
CA ASN A 99 12.00 1.86 -1.40
C ASN A 99 12.67 2.91 -0.52
N HIS A 100 12.64 2.71 0.80
CA HIS A 100 13.17 3.68 1.76
C HIS A 100 14.08 2.99 2.78
N PRO A 101 15.29 2.60 2.36
CA PRO A 101 16.23 1.97 3.30
C PRO A 101 16.63 2.89 4.45
N GLU A 102 16.38 4.19 4.30
CA GLU A 102 16.69 5.17 5.36
C GLU A 102 15.69 5.13 6.52
N TYR A 103 14.52 4.48 6.33
CA TYR A 103 13.53 4.38 7.40
C TYR A 103 14.06 3.56 8.56
N SER A 104 13.53 3.79 9.75
CA SER A 104 13.94 3.08 10.95
C SER A 104 13.38 1.65 11.03
N ASN A 105 12.60 1.23 10.05
CA ASN A 105 12.13 -0.14 9.97
C ASN A 105 13.32 -1.09 9.87
N LYS A 106 13.34 -2.14 10.71
CA LYS A 106 14.50 -3.02 10.79
C LYS A 106 14.29 -4.38 10.14
N ILE A 107 13.04 -4.77 9.94
CA ILE A 107 12.75 -6.10 9.36
C ILE A 107 11.72 -5.95 8.27
N ASN A 108 11.72 -6.91 7.35
CA ASN A 108 10.70 -6.95 6.29
C ASN A 108 9.34 -7.25 6.88
N SER A 109 8.31 -6.66 6.29
CA SER A 109 6.93 -6.95 6.67
C SER A 109 6.52 -8.36 6.22
N ILE A 110 7.06 -8.78 5.08
CA ILE A 110 6.74 -10.08 4.49
C ILE A 110 8.05 -10.82 4.25
N SER A 111 8.11 -12.08 4.68
CA SER A 111 9.29 -12.89 4.40
C SER A 111 9.42 -13.08 2.88
N THR A 112 10.64 -12.95 2.37
CA THR A 112 10.91 -13.14 0.94
C THR A 112 10.64 -14.57 0.50
N LYS A 113 10.49 -15.50 1.44
CA LYS A 113 10.22 -16.90 1.13
C LYS A 113 8.73 -17.20 0.93
N ARG A 114 7.84 -16.23 1.23
CA ARG A 114 6.42 -16.43 0.99
C ARG A 114 6.13 -16.44 -0.50
N ASP A 115 5.27 -17.35 -0.92
CA ASP A 115 4.91 -17.48 -2.33
C ASP A 115 4.16 -16.27 -2.87
N TRP A 116 3.59 -15.44 -2.01
CA TRP A 116 2.89 -14.22 -2.43
C TRP A 116 3.75 -12.95 -2.30
N TYR A 117 5.04 -13.10 -1.97
CA TYR A 117 5.94 -11.95 -1.79
C TYR A 117 6.06 -11.09 -3.06
N ASN A 118 6.31 -11.72 -4.20
CA ASN A 118 6.50 -10.96 -5.45
C ASN A 118 5.22 -10.24 -5.87
N ASP A 119 4.08 -10.92 -5.75
CA ASP A 119 2.78 -10.28 -6.03
C ASP A 119 2.58 -9.09 -5.11
N ALA A 120 2.91 -9.24 -3.84
CA ALA A 120 2.74 -8.18 -2.85
C ALA A 120 3.59 -6.96 -3.18
N VAL A 121 4.87 -7.16 -3.45
CA VAL A 121 5.78 -6.05 -3.75
C VAL A 121 5.37 -5.34 -5.04
N THR A 122 5.00 -6.09 -6.06
CA THR A 122 4.58 -5.52 -7.34
C THR A 122 3.31 -4.67 -7.16
N TRP A 123 2.31 -5.24 -6.49
CA TRP A 123 1.07 -4.52 -6.24
C TRP A 123 1.29 -3.31 -5.34
N GLY A 124 2.10 -3.47 -4.29
CA GLY A 124 2.40 -2.39 -3.35
C GLY A 124 3.07 -1.21 -4.03
N LYS A 125 4.02 -1.47 -4.90
CA LYS A 125 4.69 -0.41 -5.67
C LYS A 125 3.70 0.33 -6.56
N ALA A 126 2.81 -0.40 -7.24
CA ALA A 126 1.80 0.21 -8.10
C ALA A 126 0.87 1.09 -7.28
N TRP A 127 0.45 0.61 -6.11
CA TRP A 127 -0.40 1.38 -5.20
C TRP A 127 0.29 2.69 -4.79
N LEU A 128 1.55 2.61 -4.42
CA LEU A 128 2.32 3.78 -4.00
C LEU A 128 2.45 4.80 -5.14
N ARG A 129 2.67 4.34 -6.37
CA ARG A 129 2.74 5.24 -7.52
C ARG A 129 1.42 5.94 -7.77
N GLU A 130 0.32 5.20 -7.66
CA GLU A 130 -1.01 5.77 -7.87
C GLU A 130 -1.36 6.81 -6.81
N HIS A 131 -0.77 6.70 -5.63
CA HIS A 131 -1.05 7.63 -4.54
C HIS A 131 0.04 8.70 -4.39
N GLY A 132 0.94 8.79 -5.37
CA GLY A 132 1.96 9.83 -5.37
C GLY A 132 3.08 9.63 -4.35
N LEU A 133 3.25 8.41 -3.85
CA LEU A 133 4.22 8.11 -2.81
C LEU A 133 5.45 7.38 -3.35
N LEU A 134 5.51 7.12 -4.64
CA LEU A 134 6.64 6.49 -5.30
C LEU A 134 6.69 7.02 -6.72
N GLU A 135 7.88 7.41 -7.16
CA GLU A 135 8.07 7.92 -8.51
C GLU A 135 8.21 6.84 -9.56
#